data_338f1e394cfd1b887c1b0399c7f7d6e0
#
_entry.id   338f1e394cfd1b887c1b0399c7f7d6e0
#
_cell.length_a   1.000
_cell.length_b   1.000
_cell.length_c   1.000
_cell.angle_alpha   90.00
_cell.angle_beta   90.00
_cell.angle_gamma   90.00
#
_symmetry.space_group_name_H-M   'P 1'
#
loop_
_entity.id
_entity.type
_entity.pdbx_description
1 polymer ?
#
loop_
_entity_poly.entity_id
_entity_poly.type
_entity_poly.pdbx_seq_one_letter_code
_entity_poly.pdbx_strand_id
1 'polypeptide(L)'
;SALDMFSDRAKLSDYSKSYVAEAVKQGYINGYTNGTFKPQGTLSRGEIAKMLYGYMGTSLNKNGNVYSQATLKSDTKNVTISVPCTLADADIKGNLYITEGVLAGNVTLEDVTVAGDIIVSGGNVTLDGVSALEMVVSNPTGLTPQVIATGNTNIGTTEVKTSATLTESNLAATAGGFSDLKMNGSSVSLTLDAAVWDVANEQTGTILTTGSTSISTLTANGRTTVTGGGS
;
A
#
# COMPACT_ATOMS: atom_id res chain seq x y z
N SER A 1 -24.36 6.47 11.71
CA SER A 1 -22.94 6.93 11.57
C SER A 1 -22.10 6.34 12.70
N ALA A 2 -20.83 6.01 12.44
CA ALA A 2 -19.91 5.58 13.50
C ALA A 2 -19.75 6.63 14.63
N LEU A 3 -20.13 7.87 14.37
CA LEU A 3 -20.10 8.96 15.36
C LEU A 3 -21.30 8.98 16.29
N ASP A 4 -22.36 8.22 16.04
CA ASP A 4 -23.60 8.27 16.84
C ASP A 4 -23.39 7.77 18.27
N MET A 5 -22.31 7.01 18.49
CA MET A 5 -21.90 6.56 19.80
C MET A 5 -21.35 7.68 20.72
N PHE A 6 -21.02 8.85 20.17
CA PHE A 6 -20.45 9.96 20.95
C PHE A 6 -21.48 11.05 21.24
N SER A 7 -21.69 11.34 22.52
CA SER A 7 -22.66 12.34 22.99
C SER A 7 -22.28 13.77 22.60
N ASP A 8 -21.01 14.04 22.35
CA ASP A 8 -20.46 15.35 22.01
C ASP A 8 -20.09 15.49 20.51
N ARG A 9 -20.59 14.57 19.64
CA ARG A 9 -20.33 14.59 18.20
C ARG A 9 -20.66 15.91 17.50
N ALA A 10 -21.61 16.67 18.04
CA ALA A 10 -21.98 17.98 17.51
C ALA A 10 -20.84 19.03 17.61
N LYS A 11 -19.84 18.80 18.46
CA LYS A 11 -18.65 19.64 18.60
C LYS A 11 -17.56 19.37 17.56
N LEU A 12 -17.71 18.29 16.74
CA LEU A 12 -16.83 18.04 15.61
C LEU A 12 -17.12 19.05 14.50
N SER A 13 -16.07 19.61 13.92
CA SER A 13 -16.19 20.46 12.73
C SER A 13 -16.66 19.64 11.53
N ASP A 14 -17.45 20.22 10.64
CA ASP A 14 -18.05 19.49 9.52
C ASP A 14 -16.99 18.84 8.61
N TYR A 15 -15.88 19.52 8.37
CA TYR A 15 -14.79 18.97 7.56
C TYR A 15 -14.14 17.73 8.18
N SER A 16 -14.13 17.60 9.52
CA SER A 16 -13.47 16.49 10.22
C SER A 16 -14.36 15.27 10.45
N LYS A 17 -15.69 15.42 10.31
CA LYS A 17 -16.67 14.35 10.63
C LYS A 17 -16.44 13.07 9.85
N SER A 18 -16.16 13.18 8.54
CA SER A 18 -15.92 12.01 7.68
C SER A 18 -14.64 11.26 8.06
N TYR A 19 -13.56 11.99 8.33
CA TYR A 19 -12.28 11.41 8.73
C TYR A 19 -12.35 10.74 10.09
N VAL A 20 -13.00 11.39 11.06
CA VAL A 20 -13.19 10.83 12.40
C VAL A 20 -14.10 9.61 12.34
N ALA A 21 -15.19 9.66 11.55
CA ALA A 21 -16.08 8.52 11.38
C ALA A 21 -15.35 7.31 10.81
N GLU A 22 -14.49 7.51 9.82
CA GLU A 22 -13.69 6.42 9.24
C GLU A 22 -12.67 5.89 10.24
N ALA A 23 -11.93 6.76 10.94
CA ALA A 23 -10.97 6.35 11.96
C ALA A 23 -11.63 5.54 13.13
N VAL A 24 -12.86 5.91 13.50
CA VAL A 24 -13.65 5.16 14.48
C VAL A 24 -14.11 3.81 13.92
N LYS A 25 -14.57 3.77 12.67
CA LYS A 25 -15.00 2.54 11.99
C LYS A 25 -13.84 1.54 11.87
N GLN A 26 -12.65 2.03 11.56
CA GLN A 26 -11.43 1.23 11.49
C GLN A 26 -10.88 0.82 12.87
N GLY A 27 -11.41 1.41 13.95
CA GLY A 27 -10.97 1.13 15.32
C GLY A 27 -9.67 1.81 15.73
N TYR A 28 -9.18 2.79 14.96
CA TYR A 28 -7.98 3.58 15.29
C TYR A 28 -8.25 4.53 16.45
N ILE A 29 -9.48 5.01 16.55
CA ILE A 29 -9.95 5.91 17.60
C ILE A 29 -11.24 5.34 18.21
N ASN A 30 -11.30 5.24 19.54
CA ASN A 30 -12.46 4.65 20.22
C ASN A 30 -13.19 5.64 21.15
N GLY A 31 -12.70 6.89 21.27
CA GLY A 31 -13.23 7.85 22.25
C GLY A 31 -12.96 7.44 23.69
N TYR A 32 -13.72 8.01 24.61
CA TYR A 32 -13.60 7.78 26.05
C TYR A 32 -14.72 6.87 26.57
N THR A 33 -14.45 6.21 27.70
CA THR A 33 -15.40 5.26 28.33
C THR A 33 -16.72 5.90 28.78
N ASN A 34 -16.75 7.23 28.90
CA ASN A 34 -17.97 7.99 29.23
C ASN A 34 -18.82 8.35 27.99
N GLY A 35 -18.52 7.79 26.82
CA GLY A 35 -19.26 8.04 25.58
C GLY A 35 -18.99 9.41 24.95
N THR A 36 -17.86 10.06 25.26
CA THR A 36 -17.44 11.30 24.61
C THR A 36 -16.26 11.10 23.69
N PHE A 37 -16.11 11.95 22.68
CA PHE A 37 -14.94 12.02 21.79
C PHE A 37 -13.94 13.08 22.24
N LYS A 38 -14.43 14.17 22.85
CA LYS A 38 -13.66 15.36 23.27
C LYS A 38 -12.88 16.04 22.12
N PRO A 39 -13.53 16.53 21.07
CA PRO A 39 -12.87 17.05 19.87
C PRO A 39 -11.92 18.24 20.14
N GLN A 40 -12.16 18.98 21.22
CA GLN A 40 -11.37 20.14 21.65
C GLN A 40 -10.42 19.79 22.80
N GLY A 41 -10.35 18.50 23.18
CA GLY A 41 -9.48 18.05 24.27
C GLY A 41 -8.03 17.91 23.83
N THR A 42 -7.12 18.07 24.78
CA THR A 42 -5.69 17.78 24.57
C THR A 42 -5.47 16.28 24.71
N LEU A 43 -4.78 15.70 23.71
CA LEU A 43 -4.37 14.28 23.77
C LEU A 43 -3.10 14.13 24.63
N SER A 44 -3.08 13.15 25.48
CA SER A 44 -1.86 12.73 26.17
C SER A 44 -0.95 11.96 25.22
N ARG A 45 0.34 11.89 25.55
CA ARG A 45 1.32 11.09 24.77
C ARG A 45 0.91 9.62 24.67
N GLY A 46 0.30 9.06 25.73
CA GLY A 46 -0.19 7.69 25.77
C GLY A 46 -1.37 7.46 24.81
N GLU A 47 -2.29 8.41 24.72
CA GLU A 47 -3.42 8.34 23.77
C GLU A 47 -2.93 8.42 22.34
N ILE A 48 -1.98 9.32 22.03
CA ILE A 48 -1.36 9.41 20.69
C ILE A 48 -0.64 8.10 20.36
N ALA A 49 0.16 7.55 21.29
CA ALA A 49 0.86 6.29 21.06
C ALA A 49 -0.10 5.12 20.78
N LYS A 50 -1.24 5.06 21.49
CA LYS A 50 -2.29 4.05 21.26
C LYS A 50 -2.93 4.20 19.88
N MET A 51 -3.21 5.42 19.45
CA MET A 51 -3.75 5.70 18.10
C MET A 51 -2.78 5.28 17.00
N LEU A 52 -1.50 5.69 17.12
CA LEU A 52 -0.45 5.32 16.17
C LEU A 52 -0.25 3.80 16.12
N TYR A 53 -0.24 3.13 17.26
CA TYR A 53 -0.15 1.67 17.31
C TYR A 53 -1.33 0.99 16.61
N GLY A 54 -2.54 1.50 16.81
CA GLY A 54 -3.75 1.00 16.13
C GLY A 54 -3.66 1.17 14.61
N TYR A 55 -3.15 2.31 14.15
CA TYR A 55 -2.98 2.62 12.73
C TYR A 55 -1.84 1.80 12.09
N MET A 56 -0.66 1.79 12.70
CA MET A 56 0.53 1.10 12.16
C MET A 56 0.45 -0.43 12.31
N GLY A 57 -0.28 -0.90 13.31
CA GLY A 57 -0.42 -2.33 13.60
C GLY A 57 0.88 -2.98 14.09
N THR A 58 1.15 -4.21 13.65
CA THR A 58 2.39 -4.91 14.00
C THR A 58 3.56 -4.33 13.23
N SER A 59 4.59 -3.88 13.93
CA SER A 59 5.82 -3.33 13.34
C SER A 59 6.88 -4.41 13.16
N LEU A 60 7.32 -4.61 11.93
CA LEU A 60 8.44 -5.47 11.55
C LEU A 60 9.68 -4.57 11.38
N ASN A 61 10.53 -4.54 12.42
CA ASN A 61 11.59 -3.55 12.56
C ASN A 61 12.98 -4.14 12.85
N LYS A 62 13.17 -5.44 12.59
CA LYS A 62 14.48 -6.09 12.73
C LYS A 62 15.00 -6.46 11.35
N ASN A 63 16.06 -5.79 10.95
CA ASN A 63 16.70 -5.98 9.65
C ASN A 63 17.16 -7.44 9.44
N GLY A 64 16.88 -7.98 8.25
CA GLY A 64 17.24 -9.34 7.85
C GLY A 64 16.43 -10.46 8.50
N ASN A 65 15.43 -10.14 9.33
CA ASN A 65 14.58 -11.17 9.93
C ASN A 65 13.58 -11.75 8.91
N VAL A 66 13.22 -13.01 9.17
CA VAL A 66 12.05 -13.67 8.56
C VAL A 66 10.92 -13.65 9.58
N TYR A 67 9.80 -13.11 9.17
CA TYR A 67 8.55 -13.05 9.94
C TYR A 67 7.50 -13.94 9.28
N SER A 68 6.54 -14.42 10.05
CA SER A 68 5.42 -15.23 9.57
C SER A 68 4.15 -14.90 10.35
N GLN A 69 3.03 -15.52 9.99
CA GLN A 69 1.77 -15.38 10.74
C GLN A 69 1.95 -15.56 12.25
N ALA A 70 2.84 -16.47 12.68
CA ALA A 70 3.11 -16.69 14.11
C ALA A 70 3.72 -15.49 14.83
N THR A 71 4.37 -14.58 14.11
CA THR A 71 4.94 -13.34 14.65
C THR A 71 3.97 -12.18 14.65
N LEU A 72 2.89 -12.27 13.87
CA LEU A 72 1.81 -11.28 13.84
C LEU A 72 0.85 -11.57 15.00
N LYS A 73 0.40 -10.53 15.68
CA LYS A 73 -0.63 -10.68 16.71
C LYS A 73 -1.97 -10.99 16.07
N SER A 74 -2.76 -11.88 16.69
CA SER A 74 -4.04 -12.33 16.14
C SER A 74 -5.08 -11.22 15.95
N ASP A 75 -4.98 -10.13 16.71
CA ASP A 75 -5.85 -8.96 16.65
C ASP A 75 -5.31 -7.83 15.75
N THR A 76 -4.12 -8.02 15.18
CA THR A 76 -3.49 -7.01 14.31
C THR A 76 -4.17 -6.97 12.96
N LYS A 77 -4.73 -5.81 12.61
CA LYS A 77 -5.26 -5.56 11.28
C LYS A 77 -4.16 -5.15 10.30
N ASN A 78 -3.36 -4.16 10.68
CA ASN A 78 -2.31 -3.61 9.82
C ASN A 78 -0.93 -4.16 10.18
N VAL A 79 -0.04 -4.17 9.20
CA VAL A 79 1.38 -4.53 9.36
C VAL A 79 2.24 -3.43 8.76
N THR A 80 3.29 -3.02 9.46
CA THR A 80 4.25 -2.01 9.00
C THR A 80 5.65 -2.59 8.94
N ILE A 81 6.26 -2.57 7.75
CA ILE A 81 7.65 -2.93 7.50
C ILE A 81 8.47 -1.64 7.39
N SER A 82 9.46 -1.47 8.26
CA SER A 82 10.31 -0.27 8.31
C SER A 82 11.79 -0.54 8.05
N VAL A 83 12.17 -1.79 7.83
CA VAL A 83 13.53 -2.24 7.54
C VAL A 83 13.50 -3.41 6.55
N PRO A 84 14.59 -3.69 5.83
CA PRO A 84 14.70 -4.88 4.98
C PRO A 84 14.41 -6.17 5.76
N CYS A 85 13.47 -6.98 5.29
CA CYS A 85 13.08 -8.24 5.91
C CYS A 85 12.25 -9.12 4.96
N THR A 86 11.96 -10.34 5.36
CA THR A 86 11.00 -11.23 4.71
C THR A 86 9.76 -11.39 5.58
N LEU A 87 8.57 -11.35 4.97
CA LEU A 87 7.32 -11.78 5.59
C LEU A 87 6.76 -12.94 4.76
N ALA A 88 6.60 -14.08 5.41
CA ALA A 88 6.14 -15.31 4.75
C ALA A 88 4.87 -15.88 5.41
N ASP A 89 4.07 -16.61 4.64
CA ASP A 89 2.91 -17.38 5.11
C ASP A 89 1.99 -16.54 6.01
N ALA A 90 1.49 -15.39 5.53
CA ALA A 90 0.75 -14.47 6.37
C ALA A 90 -0.55 -13.94 5.73
N ASP A 91 -1.60 -13.89 6.55
CA ASP A 91 -2.88 -13.25 6.24
C ASP A 91 -3.01 -11.92 6.98
N ILE A 92 -2.95 -10.81 6.27
CA ILE A 92 -3.11 -9.46 6.81
C ILE A 92 -4.55 -9.01 6.61
N LYS A 93 -5.27 -8.75 7.71
CA LYS A 93 -6.70 -8.38 7.69
C LYS A 93 -6.95 -6.90 7.40
N GLY A 94 -5.93 -6.08 7.39
CA GLY A 94 -5.95 -4.65 7.03
C GLY A 94 -4.89 -4.36 5.98
N ASN A 95 -4.20 -3.24 6.13
CA ASN A 95 -3.19 -2.77 5.19
C ASN A 95 -1.78 -3.26 5.55
N LEU A 96 -0.96 -3.42 4.53
CA LEU A 96 0.47 -3.65 4.63
C LEU A 96 1.22 -2.37 4.19
N TYR A 97 1.97 -1.77 5.10
CA TYR A 97 2.79 -0.59 4.83
C TYR A 97 4.26 -0.98 4.73
N ILE A 98 4.89 -0.74 3.59
CA ILE A 98 6.34 -0.82 3.39
C ILE A 98 6.83 0.61 3.33
N THR A 99 7.41 1.09 4.43
CA THR A 99 7.71 2.51 4.62
C THR A 99 9.01 2.93 3.95
N GLU A 100 9.20 4.23 3.80
CA GLU A 100 10.45 4.83 3.32
C GLU A 100 11.66 4.49 4.20
N GLY A 101 11.45 4.04 5.43
CA GLY A 101 12.51 3.55 6.33
C GLY A 101 13.28 2.35 5.79
N VAL A 102 12.70 1.59 4.85
CA VAL A 102 13.39 0.50 4.14
C VAL A 102 14.48 1.04 3.22
N LEU A 103 14.41 2.31 2.80
CA LEU A 103 15.31 2.95 1.83
C LEU A 103 15.37 2.16 0.51
N ALA A 104 16.56 1.77 0.05
CA ALA A 104 16.79 0.90 -1.11
C ALA A 104 17.01 -0.58 -0.72
N GLY A 105 16.64 -0.96 0.51
CA GLY A 105 16.80 -2.33 0.98
C GLY A 105 15.75 -3.27 0.41
N ASN A 106 15.97 -4.58 0.58
CA ASN A 106 15.09 -5.60 0.03
C ASN A 106 14.00 -6.00 1.03
N VAL A 107 12.77 -6.05 0.56
CA VAL A 107 11.62 -6.66 1.25
C VAL A 107 11.10 -7.79 0.41
N THR A 108 10.94 -8.96 0.98
CA THR A 108 10.33 -10.10 0.31
C THR A 108 9.02 -10.46 1.02
N LEU A 109 7.95 -10.57 0.26
CA LEU A 109 6.67 -11.10 0.69
C LEU A 109 6.49 -12.45 0.01
N GLU A 110 6.33 -13.53 0.80
CA GLU A 110 6.18 -14.91 0.30
C GLU A 110 4.84 -15.48 0.79
N ASP A 111 3.97 -15.87 -0.13
CA ASP A 111 2.64 -16.43 0.19
C ASP A 111 1.85 -15.56 1.17
N VAL A 112 1.73 -14.26 0.84
CA VAL A 112 1.04 -13.26 1.69
C VAL A 112 -0.26 -12.83 1.05
N THR A 113 -1.36 -12.91 1.82
CA THR A 113 -2.65 -12.34 1.45
C THR A 113 -2.91 -11.05 2.22
N VAL A 114 -3.27 -9.97 1.52
CA VAL A 114 -3.60 -8.68 2.12
C VAL A 114 -5.06 -8.34 1.79
N ALA A 115 -5.91 -8.25 2.81
CA ALA A 115 -7.32 -7.93 2.63
C ALA A 115 -7.59 -6.44 2.42
N GLY A 116 -6.67 -5.57 2.87
CA GLY A 116 -6.64 -4.15 2.53
C GLY A 116 -5.66 -3.87 1.42
N ASP A 117 -4.98 -2.71 1.49
CA ASP A 117 -4.05 -2.25 0.48
C ASP A 117 -2.60 -2.58 0.85
N ILE A 118 -1.76 -2.79 -0.15
CA ILE A 118 -0.30 -2.78 -0.02
C ILE A 118 0.20 -1.37 -0.36
N ILE A 119 0.81 -0.68 0.60
CA ILE A 119 1.36 0.66 0.40
C ILE A 119 2.89 0.57 0.37
N VAL A 120 3.48 0.81 -0.81
CA VAL A 120 4.93 0.77 -1.03
C VAL A 120 5.47 2.19 -1.09
N SER A 121 6.18 2.59 -0.02
CA SER A 121 6.84 3.91 0.06
C SER A 121 8.37 3.81 0.02
N GLY A 122 8.94 2.61 -0.12
CA GLY A 122 10.39 2.40 -0.23
C GLY A 122 10.74 0.97 -0.56
N GLY A 123 12.00 0.72 -0.81
CA GLY A 123 12.56 -0.61 -0.98
C GLY A 123 12.56 -1.16 -2.40
N ASN A 124 13.26 -2.29 -2.54
CA ASN A 124 13.14 -3.24 -3.62
C ASN A 124 12.23 -4.35 -3.10
N VAL A 125 11.00 -4.41 -3.58
CA VAL A 125 9.96 -5.30 -3.06
C VAL A 125 9.75 -6.47 -4.00
N THR A 126 9.93 -7.68 -3.49
CA THR A 126 9.58 -8.90 -4.21
C THR A 126 8.27 -9.45 -3.66
N LEU A 127 7.32 -9.67 -4.54
CA LEU A 127 6.02 -10.27 -4.27
C LEU A 127 6.03 -11.68 -4.87
N ASP A 128 6.14 -12.71 -4.04
CA ASP A 128 6.11 -14.11 -4.44
C ASP A 128 4.87 -14.79 -3.86
N GLY A 129 3.91 -15.13 -4.70
CA GLY A 129 2.64 -15.69 -4.24
C GLY A 129 1.76 -14.70 -3.46
N VAL A 130 1.85 -13.40 -3.76
CA VAL A 130 1.13 -12.36 -3.03
C VAL A 130 -0.22 -12.05 -3.68
N SER A 131 -1.26 -11.91 -2.85
CA SER A 131 -2.60 -11.53 -3.30
C SER A 131 -3.10 -10.28 -2.58
N ALA A 132 -3.51 -9.26 -3.35
CA ALA A 132 -4.15 -8.04 -2.87
C ALA A 132 -5.08 -7.44 -3.93
N LEU A 133 -6.12 -6.72 -3.49
CA LEU A 133 -7.00 -5.99 -4.41
C LEU A 133 -6.35 -4.71 -4.94
N GLU A 134 -5.63 -4.01 -4.08
CA GLU A 134 -4.98 -2.74 -4.44
C GLU A 134 -3.55 -2.67 -3.88
N MET A 135 -2.66 -2.11 -4.70
CA MET A 135 -1.33 -1.69 -4.29
C MET A 135 -1.12 -0.22 -4.67
N VAL A 136 -0.58 0.56 -3.74
CA VAL A 136 -0.24 1.97 -3.96
C VAL A 136 1.27 2.14 -3.89
N VAL A 137 1.89 2.64 -4.96
CA VAL A 137 3.32 2.98 -4.97
C VAL A 137 3.46 4.50 -4.85
N SER A 138 3.99 4.95 -3.71
CA SER A 138 4.10 6.37 -3.39
C SER A 138 5.31 6.64 -2.48
N ASN A 139 6.41 7.10 -3.06
CA ASN A 139 7.62 7.45 -2.31
C ASN A 139 7.79 8.97 -2.19
N PRO A 140 7.63 9.56 -0.99
CA PRO A 140 7.77 11.02 -0.81
C PRO A 140 9.22 11.50 -0.78
N THR A 141 10.20 10.60 -0.72
CA THR A 141 11.62 10.97 -0.57
C THR A 141 12.36 11.11 -1.90
N GLY A 142 11.69 10.78 -3.02
CA GLY A 142 12.27 10.85 -4.37
C GLY A 142 13.06 9.60 -4.78
N LEU A 143 13.11 8.57 -3.95
CA LEU A 143 13.59 7.26 -4.37
C LEU A 143 12.57 6.63 -5.34
N THR A 144 13.04 5.81 -6.26
CA THR A 144 12.21 5.05 -7.19
C THR A 144 12.06 3.62 -6.69
N PRO A 145 10.92 3.25 -6.06
CA PRO A 145 10.68 1.89 -5.63
C PRO A 145 10.72 0.93 -6.82
N GLN A 146 11.25 -0.27 -6.58
CA GLN A 146 11.21 -1.38 -7.53
C GLN A 146 10.29 -2.46 -6.96
N VAL A 147 9.32 -2.91 -7.74
CA VAL A 147 8.41 -3.99 -7.32
C VAL A 147 8.46 -5.10 -8.36
N ILE A 148 8.76 -6.29 -7.91
CA ILE A 148 8.86 -7.50 -8.74
C ILE A 148 7.76 -8.45 -8.32
N ALA A 149 6.87 -8.80 -9.24
CA ALA A 149 5.87 -9.85 -9.07
C ALA A 149 6.40 -11.18 -9.63
N THR A 150 6.32 -12.23 -8.83
CA THR A 150 6.77 -13.58 -9.19
C THR A 150 5.82 -14.64 -8.62
N GLY A 151 6.02 -15.91 -9.00
CA GLY A 151 5.22 -17.01 -8.50
C GLY A 151 3.73 -16.86 -8.82
N ASN A 152 2.86 -17.10 -7.84
CA ASN A 152 1.41 -16.99 -8.00
C ASN A 152 0.87 -15.62 -7.54
N THR A 153 1.57 -14.54 -7.87
CA THR A 153 1.19 -13.18 -7.46
C THR A 153 0.03 -12.64 -8.29
N ASN A 154 -0.94 -12.01 -7.60
CA ASN A 154 -2.13 -11.41 -8.18
C ASN A 154 -2.44 -10.08 -7.50
N ILE A 155 -2.19 -8.96 -8.18
CA ILE A 155 -2.52 -7.61 -7.73
C ILE A 155 -3.57 -7.04 -8.67
N GLY A 156 -4.77 -6.73 -8.15
CA GLY A 156 -5.88 -6.24 -8.95
C GLY A 156 -5.57 -4.88 -9.57
N THR A 157 -5.43 -3.85 -8.77
CA THR A 157 -5.07 -2.51 -9.25
C THR A 157 -3.77 -2.03 -8.60
N THR A 158 -2.86 -1.48 -9.39
CA THR A 158 -1.65 -0.81 -8.88
C THR A 158 -1.71 0.67 -9.18
N GLU A 159 -1.89 1.51 -8.16
CA GLU A 159 -1.84 2.97 -8.28
C GLU A 159 -0.41 3.48 -8.12
N VAL A 160 0.14 4.12 -9.16
CA VAL A 160 1.50 4.68 -9.16
C VAL A 160 1.40 6.20 -9.04
N LYS A 161 1.75 6.71 -7.85
CA LYS A 161 1.73 8.16 -7.51
C LYS A 161 3.07 8.84 -7.67
N THR A 162 4.16 8.08 -7.62
CA THR A 162 5.53 8.56 -7.83
C THR A 162 6.24 7.63 -8.79
N SER A 163 7.37 8.04 -9.35
CA SER A 163 8.15 7.20 -10.27
C SER A 163 8.48 5.84 -9.65
N ALA A 164 8.34 4.77 -10.43
CA ALA A 164 8.51 3.39 -10.00
C ALA A 164 9.01 2.50 -11.14
N THR A 165 9.55 1.34 -10.77
CA THR A 165 9.81 0.22 -11.69
C THR A 165 8.93 -0.96 -11.27
N LEU A 166 8.14 -1.48 -12.21
CA LEU A 166 7.32 -2.67 -12.01
C LEU A 166 7.80 -3.75 -12.99
N THR A 167 8.09 -4.93 -12.47
CA THR A 167 8.60 -6.07 -13.24
C THR A 167 7.83 -7.33 -12.91
N GLU A 168 7.47 -8.10 -13.91
CA GLU A 168 6.99 -9.47 -13.75
C GLU A 168 8.09 -10.45 -14.16
N SER A 169 8.36 -11.43 -13.32
CA SER A 169 9.40 -12.42 -13.55
C SER A 169 8.97 -13.78 -13.01
N ASN A 170 9.04 -14.82 -13.85
CA ASN A 170 8.70 -16.18 -13.43
C ASN A 170 7.30 -16.32 -12.80
N LEU A 171 6.31 -15.60 -13.33
CA LEU A 171 4.93 -15.78 -12.90
C LEU A 171 4.43 -17.19 -13.22
N ALA A 172 3.59 -17.74 -12.34
CA ALA A 172 2.86 -18.97 -12.63
C ALA A 172 1.86 -18.73 -13.78
N ALA A 173 1.59 -19.77 -14.56
CA ALA A 173 0.72 -19.65 -15.75
C ALA A 173 -0.71 -19.14 -15.44
N THR A 174 -1.15 -19.24 -14.21
CA THR A 174 -2.48 -18.81 -13.74
C THR A 174 -2.43 -17.50 -12.94
N ALA A 175 -1.23 -16.92 -12.74
CA ALA A 175 -1.06 -15.68 -11.99
C ALA A 175 -1.44 -14.47 -12.85
N GLY A 176 -2.06 -13.47 -12.22
CA GLY A 176 -2.47 -12.23 -12.87
C GLY A 176 -1.38 -11.16 -12.88
N GLY A 177 -0.32 -11.32 -12.09
CA GLY A 177 0.73 -10.31 -11.95
C GLY A 177 0.15 -8.96 -11.51
N PHE A 178 0.49 -7.89 -12.25
CA PHE A 178 -0.13 -6.57 -12.13
C PHE A 178 -1.26 -6.44 -13.16
N SER A 179 -2.52 -6.62 -12.73
CA SER A 179 -3.63 -6.63 -13.68
C SER A 179 -3.88 -5.26 -14.30
N ASP A 180 -4.19 -4.26 -13.47
CA ASP A 180 -4.50 -2.90 -13.90
C ASP A 180 -3.55 -1.88 -13.26
N LEU A 181 -3.09 -0.91 -14.05
CA LEU A 181 -2.21 0.16 -13.59
C LEU A 181 -2.91 1.50 -13.70
N LYS A 182 -2.81 2.32 -12.65
CA LYS A 182 -3.29 3.69 -12.63
C LYS A 182 -2.17 4.65 -12.27
N MET A 183 -1.71 5.45 -13.20
CA MET A 183 -0.73 6.50 -12.94
C MET A 183 -1.46 7.77 -12.50
N ASN A 184 -1.34 8.14 -11.23
CA ASN A 184 -2.06 9.26 -10.61
C ASN A 184 -1.11 10.16 -9.81
N GLY A 185 -0.07 10.64 -10.45
CA GLY A 185 0.87 11.60 -9.90
C GLY A 185 1.38 12.54 -10.97
N SER A 186 1.76 13.76 -10.60
CA SER A 186 2.31 14.71 -11.56
C SER A 186 3.73 14.30 -11.98
N SER A 187 3.97 14.17 -13.29
CA SER A 187 5.28 13.83 -13.87
C SER A 187 5.83 12.47 -13.43
N VAL A 188 4.97 11.47 -13.30
CA VAL A 188 5.38 10.10 -12.96
C VAL A 188 6.13 9.48 -14.14
N SER A 189 7.28 8.84 -13.84
CA SER A 189 8.03 8.00 -14.77
C SER A 189 7.89 6.54 -14.31
N LEU A 190 7.17 5.75 -15.10
CA LEU A 190 6.98 4.32 -14.86
C LEU A 190 7.86 3.52 -15.81
N THR A 191 8.78 2.73 -15.26
CA THR A 191 9.47 1.67 -16.01
C THR A 191 8.68 0.37 -15.84
N LEU A 192 8.27 -0.25 -16.94
CA LEU A 192 7.40 -1.41 -16.97
C LEU A 192 8.04 -2.56 -17.75
N ASP A 193 8.18 -3.70 -17.10
CA ASP A 193 8.52 -5.00 -17.69
C ASP A 193 7.48 -6.01 -17.20
N ALA A 194 6.27 -5.89 -17.72
CA ALA A 194 5.12 -6.68 -17.27
C ALA A 194 4.06 -6.80 -18.37
N ALA A 195 3.21 -7.82 -18.26
CA ALA A 195 2.03 -7.97 -19.10
C ALA A 195 0.79 -7.47 -18.33
N VAL A 196 0.29 -6.29 -18.69
CA VAL A 196 -0.82 -5.63 -17.99
C VAL A 196 -2.05 -5.51 -18.89
N TRP A 197 -3.24 -5.59 -18.27
CA TRP A 197 -4.49 -5.51 -19.00
C TRP A 197 -4.85 -4.05 -19.34
N ASP A 198 -4.87 -3.17 -18.36
CA ASP A 198 -5.19 -1.77 -18.54
C ASP A 198 -4.17 -0.84 -17.88
N VAL A 199 -3.82 0.24 -18.57
CA VAL A 199 -3.00 1.32 -18.03
C VAL A 199 -3.77 2.63 -18.19
N ALA A 200 -4.18 3.25 -17.11
CA ALA A 200 -4.77 4.58 -17.08
C ALA A 200 -3.77 5.62 -16.57
N ASN A 201 -3.41 6.59 -17.41
CA ASN A 201 -2.62 7.74 -17.00
C ASN A 201 -3.51 8.97 -16.79
N GLU A 202 -3.73 9.36 -15.54
CA GLU A 202 -4.64 10.44 -15.17
C GLU A 202 -4.01 11.84 -15.26
N GLN A 203 -2.68 11.90 -15.33
CA GLN A 203 -1.95 13.16 -15.35
C GLN A 203 -0.80 13.14 -16.39
N THR A 204 0.20 14.01 -16.23
CA THR A 204 1.38 13.97 -17.10
C THR A 204 2.31 12.87 -16.65
N GLY A 205 2.69 11.95 -17.55
CA GLY A 205 3.58 10.85 -17.21
C GLY A 205 4.33 10.27 -18.41
N THR A 206 5.35 9.47 -18.10
CA THR A 206 6.12 8.71 -19.07
C THR A 206 6.06 7.23 -18.71
N ILE A 207 5.85 6.37 -19.70
CA ILE A 207 5.96 4.92 -19.58
C ILE A 207 7.15 4.48 -20.42
N LEU A 208 8.15 3.89 -19.77
CA LEU A 208 9.26 3.23 -20.41
C LEU A 208 9.00 1.73 -20.40
N THR A 209 8.72 1.14 -21.54
CA THR A 209 8.53 -0.31 -21.67
C THR A 209 9.88 -0.99 -21.88
N THR A 210 10.11 -2.10 -21.19
CA THR A 210 11.31 -2.92 -21.28
C THR A 210 10.93 -4.40 -21.40
N GLY A 211 11.88 -5.26 -21.73
CA GLY A 211 11.66 -6.71 -21.75
C GLY A 211 10.50 -7.14 -22.64
N SER A 212 9.59 -7.92 -22.07
CA SER A 212 8.41 -8.47 -22.75
C SER A 212 7.12 -7.72 -22.41
N THR A 213 7.21 -6.42 -22.15
CA THR A 213 6.02 -5.62 -21.81
C THR A 213 4.93 -5.73 -22.86
N SER A 214 3.72 -6.00 -22.41
CA SER A 214 2.50 -5.88 -23.20
C SER A 214 1.45 -5.07 -22.44
N ILE A 215 0.74 -4.19 -23.15
CA ILE A 215 -0.37 -3.39 -22.60
C ILE A 215 -1.56 -3.60 -23.51
N SER A 216 -2.63 -4.21 -22.98
CA SER A 216 -3.82 -4.47 -23.80
C SER A 216 -4.61 -3.20 -24.07
N THR A 217 -4.74 -2.31 -23.10
CA THR A 217 -5.44 -1.02 -23.22
C THR A 217 -4.63 0.09 -22.57
N LEU A 218 -4.50 1.22 -23.24
CA LEU A 218 -3.89 2.44 -22.67
C LEU A 218 -4.89 3.60 -22.76
N THR A 219 -5.33 4.09 -21.60
CA THR A 219 -6.16 5.28 -21.46
C THR A 219 -5.32 6.47 -21.01
N ALA A 220 -5.21 7.49 -21.84
CA ALA A 220 -4.42 8.69 -21.54
C ALA A 220 -5.34 9.89 -21.31
N ASN A 221 -5.69 10.17 -20.06
CA ASN A 221 -6.43 11.36 -19.65
C ASN A 221 -5.51 12.58 -19.48
N GLY A 222 -4.19 12.34 -19.33
CA GLY A 222 -3.14 13.35 -19.31
C GLY A 222 -2.13 13.17 -20.44
N ARG A 223 -1.16 14.10 -20.52
CA ARG A 223 -0.06 13.98 -21.49
C ARG A 223 0.77 12.73 -21.18
N THR A 224 0.73 11.76 -22.07
CA THR A 224 1.42 10.48 -21.92
C THR A 224 2.49 10.33 -23.00
N THR A 225 3.70 9.97 -22.59
CA THR A 225 4.79 9.57 -23.49
C THR A 225 5.07 8.10 -23.25
N VAL A 226 5.01 7.29 -24.29
CA VAL A 226 5.42 5.87 -24.25
C VAL A 226 6.68 5.70 -25.08
N THR A 227 7.71 5.10 -24.48
CA THR A 227 9.00 4.85 -25.13
C THR A 227 9.48 3.45 -24.78
N GLY A 228 10.38 2.89 -25.60
CA GLY A 228 10.98 1.57 -25.36
C GLY A 228 10.60 0.54 -26.41
N GLY A 229 10.91 -0.72 -26.10
CA GLY A 229 10.57 -1.89 -26.92
C GLY A 229 9.64 -2.80 -26.17
N GLY A 230 8.59 -3.24 -26.82
CA GLY A 230 7.57 -4.17 -26.33
C GLY A 230 6.57 -4.39 -27.46
N SER A 231 5.80 -5.43 -27.41
CA SER A 231 4.75 -5.73 -28.39
C SER A 231 3.38 -5.32 -27.87
#